data_932d8329e3335450b982c4e9b477202c
#
_entry.id   932d8329e3335450b982c4e9b477202c
#
_cell.length_a   1.000
_cell.length_b   1.000
_cell.length_c   1.000
_cell.angle_alpha   90.00
_cell.angle_beta   90.00
_cell.angle_gamma   90.00
#
_symmetry.space_group_name_H-M   'P 1'
#
loop_
_entity.id
_entity.type
_entity.pdbx_description
1 polymer ?
#
loop_
_entity_poly.entity_id
_entity_poly.type
_entity_poly.pdbx_seq_one_letter_code
_entity_poly.pdbx_strand_id
1 'polypeptide(L)'
;MLRAAIIGAAGYTGGELLRLLLNHPAIDTVEAVSSSHAGQSFCKAHPDLLAFAKQSFVSALSEGPHDVVFLCGGHGESRRLMDQHQLYHKNTLIIDLSQDFRLPDGEHDFVYGLPEAFGSMLPGKKRIANPGCFATAIQLAILPLAAQGWLSDEVHITGITGSTGAGQKLQDTLHFSWRHDNLSVYKPFAHQHLAEIQATLRTLQPEYEKTPLFIPMRGPFTRGILVSVHTLCKASADTLIRAYDAYYEDAPFVHRTTEEADLKSVVNTNNALLSVEKYGSHAHIVCCLDNLVKGASGQAVHNMNLALGLPETMGLGLKPSAF
;
A
#
# COMPACT_ATOMS: atom_id res chain seq x y z
N MET A 1 -26.13 3.08 0.83
CA MET A 1 -25.05 3.07 -0.16
C MET A 1 -24.14 4.26 0.12
N LEU A 2 -22.84 4.15 -0.08
CA LEU A 2 -21.83 5.12 0.35
C LEU A 2 -21.42 6.06 -0.79
N ARG A 3 -21.06 7.29 -0.44
CA ARG A 3 -20.50 8.29 -1.36
C ARG A 3 -19.00 8.42 -1.10
N ALA A 4 -18.19 8.09 -2.11
CA ALA A 4 -16.74 8.20 -2.05
C ALA A 4 -16.25 9.41 -2.87
N ALA A 5 -15.13 9.98 -2.46
CA ALA A 5 -14.42 10.96 -3.27
C ALA A 5 -12.91 10.65 -3.31
N ILE A 6 -12.27 11.02 -4.43
CA ILE A 6 -10.84 10.86 -4.64
C ILE A 6 -10.26 12.23 -5.02
N ILE A 7 -9.39 12.78 -4.20
CA ILE A 7 -8.65 14.02 -4.50
C ILE A 7 -7.30 13.64 -5.10
N GLY A 8 -7.00 14.11 -6.31
CA GLY A 8 -5.84 13.69 -7.09
C GLY A 8 -6.14 12.46 -7.98
N ALA A 9 -7.38 12.34 -8.43
CA ALA A 9 -7.91 11.16 -9.12
C ALA A 9 -7.24 10.87 -10.49
N ALA A 10 -6.53 11.80 -11.11
CA ALA A 10 -5.86 11.57 -12.39
C ALA A 10 -4.49 10.88 -12.27
N GLY A 11 -3.96 10.67 -11.05
CA GLY A 11 -2.71 9.93 -10.80
C GLY A 11 -2.90 8.41 -10.86
N TYR A 12 -1.80 7.63 -10.83
CA TYR A 12 -1.87 6.16 -10.87
C TYR A 12 -2.72 5.58 -9.73
N THR A 13 -2.50 6.02 -8.49
CA THR A 13 -3.29 5.57 -7.33
C THR A 13 -4.75 6.00 -7.43
N GLY A 14 -5.02 7.19 -7.97
CA GLY A 14 -6.37 7.66 -8.25
C GLY A 14 -7.09 6.80 -9.29
N GLY A 15 -6.41 6.41 -10.37
CA GLY A 15 -6.96 5.52 -11.39
C GLY A 15 -7.28 4.13 -10.85
N GLU A 16 -6.40 3.58 -10.02
CA GLU A 16 -6.65 2.30 -9.35
C GLU A 16 -7.81 2.39 -8.35
N LEU A 17 -7.93 3.48 -7.59
CA LEU A 17 -9.09 3.70 -6.73
C LEU A 17 -10.37 3.80 -7.54
N LEU A 18 -10.39 4.53 -8.68
CA LEU A 18 -11.53 4.58 -9.58
C LEU A 18 -11.91 3.17 -10.04
N ARG A 19 -10.95 2.37 -10.53
CA ARG A 19 -11.19 0.99 -10.97
C ARG A 19 -11.84 0.14 -9.87
N LEU A 20 -11.38 0.28 -8.61
CA LEU A 20 -11.89 -0.49 -7.48
C LEU A 20 -13.26 0.02 -7.00
N LEU A 21 -13.38 1.34 -6.78
CA LEU A 21 -14.58 1.92 -6.16
C LEU A 21 -15.79 1.94 -7.10
N LEU A 22 -15.59 2.13 -8.42
CA LEU A 22 -16.68 2.07 -9.42
C LEU A 22 -17.31 0.68 -9.54
N ASN A 23 -16.62 -0.36 -9.06
CA ASN A 23 -17.10 -1.75 -9.03
C ASN A 23 -17.35 -2.24 -7.58
N HIS A 24 -17.27 -1.37 -6.59
CA HIS A 24 -17.41 -1.76 -5.19
C HIS A 24 -18.88 -1.84 -4.78
N PRO A 25 -19.38 -2.99 -4.25
CA PRO A 25 -20.82 -3.21 -4.02
C PRO A 25 -21.49 -2.20 -3.07
N ALA A 26 -20.74 -1.62 -2.12
CA ALA A 26 -21.28 -0.68 -1.15
C ALA A 26 -21.19 0.79 -1.61
N ILE A 27 -20.49 1.11 -2.71
CA ILE A 27 -20.30 2.46 -3.22
C ILE A 27 -21.35 2.77 -4.29
N ASP A 28 -22.09 3.87 -4.10
CA ASP A 28 -23.09 4.35 -5.04
C ASP A 28 -22.49 5.38 -6.02
N THR A 29 -21.73 6.31 -5.49
CA THR A 29 -21.15 7.40 -6.27
C THR A 29 -19.66 7.59 -5.94
N VAL A 30 -18.87 7.87 -6.98
CA VAL A 30 -17.46 8.24 -6.85
C VAL A 30 -17.24 9.60 -7.49
N GLU A 31 -16.85 10.57 -6.67
CA GLU A 31 -16.49 11.91 -7.12
C GLU A 31 -14.97 11.99 -7.31
N ALA A 32 -14.53 12.19 -8.54
CA ALA A 32 -13.12 12.21 -8.91
C ALA A 32 -12.61 13.63 -9.12
N VAL A 33 -11.84 14.15 -8.15
CA VAL A 33 -11.32 15.53 -8.20
C VAL A 33 -9.94 15.54 -8.87
N SER A 34 -9.81 16.36 -9.93
CA SER A 34 -8.55 16.63 -10.59
C SER A 34 -8.54 18.04 -11.18
N SER A 35 -7.64 18.91 -10.72
CA SER A 35 -7.50 20.27 -11.24
C SER A 35 -7.02 20.29 -12.71
N SER A 36 -6.18 19.34 -13.11
CA SER A 36 -5.61 19.28 -14.47
C SER A 36 -6.54 18.65 -15.51
N HIS A 37 -7.57 17.90 -15.09
CA HIS A 37 -8.48 17.15 -15.98
C HIS A 37 -9.96 17.50 -15.72
N ALA A 38 -10.26 18.56 -14.97
CA ALA A 38 -11.63 18.97 -14.67
C ALA A 38 -12.48 19.12 -15.95
N GLY A 39 -13.69 18.55 -15.95
CA GLY A 39 -14.60 18.52 -17.11
C GLY A 39 -14.27 17.49 -18.18
N GLN A 40 -13.13 16.79 -18.08
CA GLN A 40 -12.72 15.75 -19.03
C GLN A 40 -13.17 14.37 -18.56
N SER A 41 -13.48 13.48 -19.51
CA SER A 41 -13.80 12.08 -19.20
C SER A 41 -12.67 11.39 -18.44
N PHE A 42 -13.00 10.42 -17.57
CA PHE A 42 -12.02 9.56 -16.88
C PHE A 42 -11.05 8.90 -17.85
N CYS A 43 -11.51 8.50 -19.03
CA CYS A 43 -10.68 7.88 -20.07
C CYS A 43 -9.56 8.80 -20.60
N LYS A 44 -9.61 10.11 -20.33
CA LYS A 44 -8.54 11.03 -20.74
C LYS A 44 -7.26 10.81 -19.93
N ALA A 45 -7.37 10.49 -18.64
CA ALA A 45 -6.25 10.17 -17.77
C ALA A 45 -6.05 8.64 -17.64
N HIS A 46 -7.14 7.88 -17.70
CA HIS A 46 -7.17 6.42 -17.50
C HIS A 46 -7.89 5.76 -18.70
N PRO A 47 -7.17 5.49 -19.81
CA PRO A 47 -7.77 4.91 -21.03
C PRO A 47 -8.40 3.53 -20.83
N ASP A 48 -8.04 2.82 -19.78
CA ASP A 48 -8.55 1.50 -19.39
C ASP A 48 -9.94 1.55 -18.73
N LEU A 49 -10.46 2.74 -18.36
CA LEU A 49 -11.80 2.92 -17.79
C LEU A 49 -12.89 3.15 -18.84
N LEU A 50 -12.83 2.42 -19.98
CA LEU A 50 -13.76 2.59 -21.12
C LEU A 50 -15.23 2.41 -20.74
N ALA A 51 -15.55 1.48 -19.84
CA ALA A 51 -16.93 1.24 -19.38
C ALA A 51 -17.52 2.47 -18.65
N PHE A 52 -16.68 3.37 -18.16
CA PHE A 52 -17.03 4.57 -17.41
C PHE A 52 -16.76 5.87 -18.19
N ALA A 53 -16.65 5.80 -19.52
CA ALA A 53 -16.27 6.93 -20.39
C ALA A 53 -17.20 8.15 -20.30
N LYS A 54 -18.45 7.97 -19.85
CA LYS A 54 -19.41 9.07 -19.65
C LYS A 54 -19.18 9.85 -18.34
N GLN A 55 -18.39 9.32 -17.41
CA GLN A 55 -18.05 10.00 -16.16
C GLN A 55 -16.87 10.94 -16.36
N SER A 56 -16.87 12.06 -15.65
CA SER A 56 -15.87 13.12 -15.82
C SER A 56 -15.28 13.56 -14.48
N PHE A 57 -14.04 14.04 -14.54
CA PHE A 57 -13.38 14.68 -13.40
C PHE A 57 -14.06 16.01 -13.06
N VAL A 58 -14.07 16.34 -11.77
CA VAL A 58 -14.52 17.64 -11.25
C VAL A 58 -13.33 18.45 -10.75
N SER A 59 -13.47 19.78 -10.67
CA SER A 59 -12.41 20.67 -10.20
C SER A 59 -12.25 20.71 -8.68
N ALA A 60 -13.35 20.47 -7.94
CA ALA A 60 -13.40 20.49 -6.48
C ALA A 60 -14.47 19.51 -5.99
N LEU A 61 -14.43 19.19 -4.70
CA LEU A 61 -15.48 18.41 -4.05
C LEU A 61 -16.81 19.18 -4.09
N SER A 62 -17.90 18.48 -4.39
CA SER A 62 -19.25 19.01 -4.30
C SER A 62 -19.63 19.34 -2.85
N GLU A 63 -20.58 20.25 -2.68
CA GLU A 63 -21.24 20.47 -1.39
C GLU A 63 -22.04 19.21 -1.00
N GLY A 64 -21.91 18.79 0.24
CA GLY A 64 -22.66 17.66 0.79
C GLY A 64 -21.76 16.62 1.46
N PRO A 65 -22.38 15.64 2.12
CA PRO A 65 -21.65 14.63 2.86
C PRO A 65 -20.98 13.63 1.91
N HIS A 66 -19.71 13.31 2.19
CA HIS A 66 -19.02 12.14 1.66
C HIS A 66 -18.76 11.18 2.83
N ASP A 67 -19.00 9.90 2.63
CA ASP A 67 -18.72 8.89 3.65
C ASP A 67 -17.21 8.64 3.76
N VAL A 68 -16.51 8.68 2.62
CA VAL A 68 -15.06 8.52 2.54
C VAL A 68 -14.42 9.44 1.51
N VAL A 69 -13.26 10.00 1.85
CA VAL A 69 -12.40 10.78 0.94
C VAL A 69 -11.00 10.19 0.95
N PHE A 70 -10.49 9.87 -0.24
CA PHE A 70 -9.11 9.41 -0.45
C PHE A 70 -8.23 10.56 -0.92
N LEU A 71 -7.11 10.78 -0.24
CA LEU A 71 -6.12 11.81 -0.59
C LEU A 71 -5.01 11.17 -1.42
N CYS A 72 -4.95 11.51 -2.71
CA CYS A 72 -3.97 11.04 -3.70
C CYS A 72 -3.16 12.20 -4.30
N GLY A 73 -3.05 13.33 -3.61
CA GLY A 73 -2.39 14.54 -4.10
C GLY A 73 -0.87 14.48 -4.18
N GLY A 74 -0.26 13.44 -3.62
CA GLY A 74 1.19 13.29 -3.52
C GLY A 74 1.75 13.68 -2.15
N HIS A 75 3.05 13.40 -1.96
CA HIS A 75 3.74 13.69 -0.70
C HIS A 75 3.89 15.20 -0.46
N GLY A 76 3.65 15.63 0.76
CA GLY A 76 3.74 17.04 1.18
C GLY A 76 2.47 17.86 0.91
N GLU A 77 1.42 17.26 0.31
CA GLU A 77 0.23 17.98 -0.11
C GLU A 77 -1.00 17.74 0.78
N SER A 78 -1.00 16.67 1.59
CA SER A 78 -2.22 16.23 2.26
C SER A 78 -2.74 17.22 3.29
N ARG A 79 -1.85 17.88 4.07
CA ARG A 79 -2.27 18.94 5.01
C ARG A 79 -2.97 20.07 4.27
N ARG A 80 -2.39 20.56 3.16
CA ARG A 80 -2.98 21.61 2.32
C ARG A 80 -4.33 21.21 1.74
N LEU A 81 -4.47 19.96 1.27
CA LEU A 81 -5.75 19.44 0.76
C LEU A 81 -6.80 19.31 1.85
N MET A 82 -6.42 18.89 3.05
CA MET A 82 -7.30 18.84 4.22
C MET A 82 -7.88 20.23 4.54
N ASP A 83 -7.02 21.28 4.54
CA ASP A 83 -7.43 22.67 4.79
C ASP A 83 -8.30 23.21 3.65
N GLN A 84 -7.85 23.05 2.40
CA GLN A 84 -8.54 23.55 1.21
C GLN A 84 -9.98 23.02 1.09
N HIS A 85 -10.21 21.76 1.46
CA HIS A 85 -11.51 21.11 1.40
C HIS A 85 -12.23 21.04 2.76
N GLN A 86 -11.67 21.70 3.80
CA GLN A 86 -12.21 21.77 5.16
C GLN A 86 -12.53 20.38 5.75
N LEU A 87 -11.65 19.38 5.51
CA LEU A 87 -11.91 18.00 5.85
C LEU A 87 -11.72 17.70 7.34
N TYR A 88 -10.99 18.54 8.09
CA TYR A 88 -10.79 18.36 9.54
C TYR A 88 -12.10 18.39 10.34
N HIS A 89 -13.08 19.19 9.88
CA HIS A 89 -14.34 19.40 10.59
C HIS A 89 -15.48 18.47 10.14
N LYS A 90 -15.22 17.60 9.16
CA LYS A 90 -16.23 16.68 8.62
C LYS A 90 -16.20 15.33 9.35
N ASN A 91 -17.34 14.73 9.59
CA ASN A 91 -17.47 13.35 10.09
C ASN A 91 -17.23 12.31 8.97
N THR A 92 -16.41 12.63 8.00
CA THR A 92 -16.04 11.83 6.85
C THR A 92 -14.82 10.99 7.18
N LEU A 93 -14.77 9.74 6.75
CA LEU A 93 -13.56 8.94 6.79
C LEU A 93 -12.54 9.51 5.78
N ILE A 94 -11.35 9.84 6.24
CA ILE A 94 -10.25 10.30 5.39
C ILE A 94 -9.17 9.22 5.36
N ILE A 95 -8.78 8.81 4.15
CA ILE A 95 -7.67 7.87 3.93
C ILE A 95 -6.60 8.57 3.12
N ASP A 96 -5.45 8.82 3.73
CA ASP A 96 -4.31 9.48 3.09
C ASP A 96 -3.33 8.46 2.51
N LEU A 97 -3.07 8.55 1.20
CA LEU A 97 -2.12 7.69 0.51
C LEU A 97 -0.70 8.31 0.43
N SER A 98 -0.51 9.52 0.96
CA SER A 98 0.80 10.16 1.04
C SER A 98 1.63 9.64 2.24
N GLN A 99 2.82 10.19 2.44
CA GLN A 99 3.62 9.92 3.65
C GLN A 99 3.31 10.86 4.81
N ASP A 100 2.47 11.88 4.61
CA ASP A 100 2.38 13.07 5.47
C ASP A 100 1.87 12.76 6.89
N PHE A 101 1.07 11.70 7.05
CA PHE A 101 0.45 11.31 8.32
C PHE A 101 0.84 9.91 8.81
N ARG A 102 1.86 9.27 8.20
CA ARG A 102 2.24 7.88 8.56
C ARG A 102 2.97 7.77 9.89
N LEU A 103 3.65 8.82 10.29
CA LEU A 103 4.41 8.85 11.55
C LEU A 103 3.67 9.71 12.56
N PRO A 104 3.50 9.26 13.81
CA PRO A 104 2.91 10.07 14.86
C PRO A 104 3.82 11.27 15.15
N ASP A 105 3.31 12.48 15.05
CA ASP A 105 3.99 13.73 15.37
C ASP A 105 3.34 14.48 16.54
N GLY A 106 2.24 13.96 17.07
CA GLY A 106 1.44 14.60 18.12
C GLY A 106 0.53 15.72 17.63
N GLU A 107 0.54 16.04 16.34
CA GLU A 107 -0.26 17.12 15.73
C GLU A 107 -1.49 16.59 14.96
N HIS A 108 -1.57 15.29 14.72
CA HIS A 108 -2.68 14.68 14.00
C HIS A 108 -3.21 13.41 14.69
N ASP A 109 -4.44 13.01 14.34
CA ASP A 109 -5.16 11.83 14.84
C ASP A 109 -5.22 10.66 13.83
N PHE A 110 -4.40 10.69 12.79
CA PHE A 110 -4.31 9.60 11.83
C PHE A 110 -3.71 8.35 12.47
N VAL A 111 -4.36 7.21 12.22
CA VAL A 111 -3.83 5.88 12.59
C VAL A 111 -3.17 5.22 11.38
N TYR A 112 -2.10 4.48 11.61
CA TYR A 112 -1.40 3.77 10.55
C TYR A 112 -2.21 2.56 10.07
N GLY A 113 -2.56 2.55 8.80
CA GLY A 113 -3.52 1.61 8.20
C GLY A 113 -2.85 0.37 7.61
N LEU A 114 -2.14 -0.42 8.42
CA LEU A 114 -1.66 -1.76 8.06
C LEU A 114 -2.49 -2.79 8.84
N PRO A 115 -3.56 -3.38 8.24
CA PRO A 115 -4.48 -4.27 8.95
C PRO A 115 -3.81 -5.48 9.59
N GLU A 116 -2.79 -6.02 8.95
CA GLU A 116 -2.07 -7.20 9.43
C GLU A 116 -1.27 -6.93 10.73
N ALA A 117 -1.01 -5.67 11.06
CA ALA A 117 -0.39 -5.28 12.33
C ALA A 117 -1.38 -4.60 13.28
N PHE A 118 -2.31 -3.80 12.75
CA PHE A 118 -3.14 -2.87 13.52
C PHE A 118 -4.64 -2.97 13.20
N GLY A 119 -5.09 -4.06 12.59
CA GLY A 119 -6.47 -4.23 12.11
C GLY A 119 -7.53 -3.99 13.17
N SER A 120 -7.29 -4.43 14.41
CA SER A 120 -8.20 -4.22 15.53
C SER A 120 -8.39 -2.74 15.92
N MET A 121 -7.48 -1.86 15.50
CA MET A 121 -7.56 -0.42 15.79
C MET A 121 -8.34 0.37 14.74
N LEU A 122 -8.63 -0.20 13.57
CA LEU A 122 -9.19 0.53 12.43
C LEU A 122 -10.72 0.72 12.48
N PRO A 123 -11.54 -0.19 13.03
CA PRO A 123 -12.99 -0.02 13.05
C PRO A 123 -13.41 1.31 13.68
N GLY A 124 -14.26 2.06 12.99
CA GLY A 124 -14.78 3.36 13.44
C GLY A 124 -13.80 4.53 13.36
N LYS A 125 -12.53 4.33 12.97
CA LYS A 125 -11.58 5.42 12.79
C LYS A 125 -11.97 6.31 11.63
N LYS A 126 -11.71 7.63 11.79
CA LYS A 126 -12.03 8.66 10.80
C LYS A 126 -10.81 9.18 10.05
N ARG A 127 -9.61 8.83 10.49
CA ARG A 127 -8.35 9.30 9.91
C ARG A 127 -7.40 8.12 9.80
N ILE A 128 -7.05 7.72 8.57
CA ILE A 128 -6.18 6.57 8.32
C ILE A 128 -5.07 6.97 7.36
N ALA A 129 -3.82 6.78 7.78
CA ALA A 129 -2.63 6.94 6.95
C ALA A 129 -2.30 5.59 6.29
N ASN A 130 -2.49 5.50 4.99
CA ASN A 130 -2.25 4.28 4.22
C ASN A 130 -0.74 4.03 4.06
N PRO A 131 -0.23 2.81 4.30
CA PRO A 131 1.19 2.48 4.20
C PRO A 131 1.83 2.76 2.84
N GLY A 132 3.14 2.96 2.81
CA GLY A 132 3.91 2.96 1.58
C GLY A 132 4.07 1.56 0.99
N CYS A 133 4.19 1.47 -0.33
CA CYS A 133 4.17 0.19 -1.04
C CYS A 133 5.31 -0.77 -0.64
N PHE A 134 6.55 -0.28 -0.55
CA PHE A 134 7.66 -1.09 -0.01
C PHE A 134 7.52 -1.33 1.49
N ALA A 135 7.00 -0.37 2.25
CA ALA A 135 6.77 -0.57 3.67
C ALA A 135 5.77 -1.70 3.91
N THR A 136 4.69 -1.78 3.13
CA THR A 136 3.75 -2.91 3.18
C THR A 136 4.45 -4.23 2.92
N ALA A 137 5.19 -4.36 1.81
CA ALA A 137 5.88 -5.61 1.46
C ALA A 137 6.91 -6.04 2.50
N ILE A 138 7.72 -5.10 2.99
CA ILE A 138 8.77 -5.36 3.99
C ILE A 138 8.14 -5.73 5.33
N GLN A 139 7.15 -4.99 5.78
CA GLN A 139 6.48 -5.29 7.05
C GLN A 139 5.81 -6.65 7.00
N LEU A 140 5.06 -6.99 5.94
CA LEU A 140 4.48 -8.33 5.80
C LEU A 140 5.54 -9.44 5.84
N ALA A 141 6.74 -9.19 5.36
CA ALA A 141 7.83 -10.16 5.47
C ALA A 141 8.37 -10.33 6.90
N ILE A 142 8.32 -9.30 7.77
CA ILE A 142 9.00 -9.31 9.08
C ILE A 142 8.07 -9.26 10.29
N LEU A 143 6.77 -8.96 10.11
CA LEU A 143 5.80 -8.87 11.23
C LEU A 143 5.78 -10.12 12.12
N PRO A 144 5.75 -11.37 11.58
CA PRO A 144 5.76 -12.55 12.44
C PRO A 144 7.05 -12.69 13.26
N LEU A 145 8.21 -12.29 12.69
CA LEU A 145 9.48 -12.29 13.43
C LEU A 145 9.48 -11.30 14.58
N ALA A 146 8.99 -10.08 14.32
CA ALA A 146 8.89 -9.04 15.34
C ALA A 146 7.87 -9.41 16.44
N ALA A 147 6.71 -9.94 16.08
CA ALA A 147 5.68 -10.36 17.04
C ALA A 147 6.15 -11.50 17.96
N GLN A 148 7.08 -12.34 17.50
CA GLN A 148 7.71 -13.41 18.31
C GLN A 148 8.96 -12.91 19.10
N GLY A 149 9.36 -11.65 18.97
CA GLY A 149 10.60 -11.16 19.57
C GLY A 149 11.87 -11.78 18.99
N TRP A 150 11.84 -12.22 17.73
CA TRP A 150 12.96 -12.96 17.12
C TRP A 150 13.94 -12.08 16.35
N LEU A 151 13.64 -10.81 16.16
CA LEU A 151 14.60 -9.86 15.58
C LEU A 151 15.68 -9.54 16.62
N SER A 152 16.90 -9.99 16.38
CA SER A 152 18.04 -9.78 17.29
C SER A 152 19.27 -9.22 16.61
N ASP A 153 19.30 -9.25 15.27
CA ASP A 153 20.40 -8.78 14.45
C ASP A 153 19.88 -7.93 13.29
N GLU A 154 20.79 -7.53 12.40
CA GLU A 154 20.45 -6.76 11.22
C GLU A 154 19.44 -7.50 10.33
N VAL A 155 18.46 -6.75 9.84
CA VAL A 155 17.51 -7.21 8.82
C VAL A 155 17.98 -6.67 7.48
N HIS A 156 18.46 -7.55 6.60
CA HIS A 156 18.91 -7.21 5.26
C HIS A 156 17.77 -7.36 4.26
N ILE A 157 17.55 -6.33 3.46
CA ILE A 157 16.42 -6.26 2.55
C ILE A 157 16.89 -5.81 1.18
N THR A 158 16.59 -6.59 0.16
CA THR A 158 16.68 -6.19 -1.24
C THR A 158 15.26 -6.15 -1.80
N GLY A 159 14.86 -5.01 -2.39
CA GLY A 159 13.52 -4.87 -2.94
C GLY A 159 13.54 -4.35 -4.36
N ILE A 160 12.78 -5.00 -5.26
CA ILE A 160 12.63 -4.57 -6.65
C ILE A 160 11.19 -4.11 -6.86
N THR A 161 11.01 -2.89 -7.43
CA THR A 161 9.69 -2.35 -7.77
C THR A 161 9.57 -2.01 -9.25
N GLY A 162 8.34 -2.05 -9.76
CA GLY A 162 8.02 -1.55 -11.08
C GLY A 162 8.14 -0.02 -11.19
N SER A 163 8.17 0.48 -12.41
CA SER A 163 8.36 1.91 -12.73
C SER A 163 7.22 2.79 -12.21
N THR A 164 5.99 2.28 -12.09
CA THR A 164 4.83 3.02 -11.59
C THR A 164 4.96 3.48 -10.14
N GLY A 165 5.84 2.86 -9.35
CA GLY A 165 6.14 3.28 -7.98
C GLY A 165 6.75 4.69 -7.87
N ALA A 166 7.25 5.26 -8.97
CA ALA A 166 7.76 6.63 -9.01
C ALA A 166 6.69 7.69 -9.36
N GLY A 167 5.46 7.28 -9.64
CA GLY A 167 4.39 8.17 -10.09
C GLY A 167 4.51 8.58 -11.56
N GLN A 168 3.62 9.49 -11.99
CA GLN A 168 3.50 9.93 -13.40
C GLN A 168 4.42 11.09 -13.79
N LYS A 169 5.07 11.76 -12.83
CA LYS A 169 5.96 12.88 -13.14
C LYS A 169 7.10 12.41 -14.04
N LEU A 170 7.36 13.16 -15.11
CA LEU A 170 8.46 12.87 -16.02
C LEU A 170 9.81 12.92 -15.26
N GLN A 171 10.61 11.89 -15.43
CA GLN A 171 11.94 11.74 -14.85
C GLN A 171 12.82 10.99 -15.86
N ASP A 172 14.08 11.39 -15.97
CA ASP A 172 15.04 10.78 -16.91
C ASP A 172 15.15 9.27 -16.71
N THR A 173 15.14 8.81 -15.44
CA THR A 173 15.22 7.39 -15.08
C THR A 173 13.94 6.59 -15.35
N LEU A 174 12.85 7.24 -15.78
CA LEU A 174 11.59 6.61 -16.19
C LEU A 174 11.36 6.67 -17.69
N HIS A 175 12.22 7.40 -18.43
CA HIS A 175 12.18 7.42 -19.88
C HIS A 175 12.34 6.01 -20.45
N PHE A 176 11.58 5.65 -21.49
CA PHE A 176 11.58 4.29 -22.05
C PHE A 176 12.97 3.76 -22.36
N SER A 177 13.79 4.56 -23.07
CA SER A 177 15.16 4.15 -23.44
C SER A 177 16.10 3.95 -22.25
N TRP A 178 15.81 4.58 -21.11
CA TRP A 178 16.58 4.34 -19.87
C TRP A 178 16.05 3.13 -19.11
N ARG A 179 14.73 2.95 -19.05
CA ARG A 179 14.09 1.96 -18.16
C ARG A 179 13.95 0.59 -18.78
N HIS A 180 13.80 0.49 -20.09
CA HIS A 180 13.69 -0.77 -20.79
C HIS A 180 14.98 -1.57 -20.62
N ASP A 181 14.87 -2.86 -20.29
CA ASP A 181 16.00 -3.79 -20.04
C ASP A 181 17.03 -3.31 -19.01
N ASN A 182 16.64 -2.41 -18.09
CA ASN A 182 17.54 -1.82 -17.11
C ASN A 182 17.03 -1.97 -15.68
N LEU A 183 17.91 -2.47 -14.79
CA LEU A 183 17.72 -2.55 -13.34
C LEU A 183 18.65 -1.54 -12.66
N SER A 184 18.14 -0.71 -11.76
CA SER A 184 18.95 0.29 -11.08
C SER A 184 18.61 0.43 -9.60
N VAL A 185 19.64 0.58 -8.77
CA VAL A 185 19.52 0.91 -7.34
C VAL A 185 19.18 2.39 -7.18
N TYR A 186 18.39 2.74 -6.17
CA TYR A 186 18.13 4.12 -5.78
C TYR A 186 17.98 4.25 -4.26
N LYS A 187 18.44 5.34 -3.67
CA LYS A 187 18.35 5.65 -2.22
C LYS A 187 18.68 4.47 -1.29
N PRO A 188 19.80 3.73 -1.47
CA PRO A 188 20.17 2.65 -0.57
C PRO A 188 20.30 3.19 0.85
N PHE A 189 19.76 2.45 1.84
CA PHE A 189 19.76 2.77 3.28
C PHE A 189 19.10 4.12 3.67
N ALA A 190 18.54 4.85 2.69
CA ALA A 190 17.95 6.18 2.91
C ALA A 190 16.54 6.32 2.31
N HIS A 191 15.84 5.19 2.12
CA HIS A 191 14.48 5.20 1.58
C HIS A 191 13.48 5.69 2.65
N GLN A 192 12.57 6.59 2.25
CA GLN A 192 11.59 7.20 3.17
C GLN A 192 10.69 6.21 3.91
N HIS A 193 10.46 5.02 3.36
CA HIS A 193 9.66 3.98 4.02
C HIS A 193 10.34 3.36 5.25
N LEU A 194 11.64 3.53 5.44
CA LEU A 194 12.33 3.00 6.63
C LEU A 194 11.76 3.56 7.93
N ALA A 195 11.35 4.82 7.94
CA ALA A 195 10.80 5.46 9.14
C ALA A 195 9.48 4.81 9.60
N GLU A 196 8.56 4.52 8.66
CA GLU A 196 7.29 3.86 8.99
C GLU A 196 7.50 2.39 9.39
N ILE A 197 8.45 1.68 8.77
CA ILE A 197 8.83 0.31 9.17
C ILE A 197 9.37 0.30 10.60
N GLN A 198 10.31 1.21 10.91
CA GLN A 198 10.85 1.32 12.26
C GLN A 198 9.79 1.66 13.31
N ALA A 199 8.83 2.52 13.00
CA ALA A 199 7.74 2.84 13.91
C ALA A 199 6.90 1.60 14.25
N THR A 200 6.58 0.77 13.26
CA THR A 200 5.89 -0.50 13.46
C THR A 200 6.72 -1.49 14.29
N LEU A 201 7.99 -1.65 13.96
CA LEU A 201 8.88 -2.55 14.71
C LEU A 201 9.02 -2.16 16.18
N ARG A 202 9.17 -0.86 16.48
CA ARG A 202 9.20 -0.36 17.87
C ARG A 202 7.91 -0.63 18.62
N THR A 203 6.78 -0.71 17.94
CA THR A 203 5.50 -1.05 18.57
C THR A 203 5.42 -2.54 18.90
N LEU A 204 5.90 -3.42 18.00
CA LEU A 204 5.78 -4.87 18.14
C LEU A 204 6.92 -5.50 18.94
N GLN A 205 8.13 -4.97 18.80
CA GLN A 205 9.34 -5.44 19.47
C GLN A 205 10.18 -4.23 19.91
N PRO A 206 9.83 -3.56 21.05
CA PRO A 206 10.46 -2.32 21.49
C PRO A 206 11.97 -2.41 21.71
N GLU A 207 12.48 -3.59 22.08
CA GLU A 207 13.90 -3.85 22.29
C GLU A 207 14.72 -3.94 21.00
N TYR A 208 14.07 -4.02 19.82
CA TYR A 208 14.75 -4.02 18.54
C TYR A 208 15.03 -2.59 18.06
N GLU A 209 16.24 -2.11 18.30
CA GLU A 209 16.65 -0.73 17.99
C GLU A 209 17.34 -0.56 16.61
N LYS A 210 17.72 -1.67 15.97
CA LYS A 210 18.45 -1.62 14.69
C LYS A 210 17.54 -1.13 13.55
N THR A 211 18.12 -0.33 12.66
CA THR A 211 17.46 0.06 11.40
C THR A 211 17.63 -1.03 10.35
N PRO A 212 16.58 -1.49 9.70
CA PRO A 212 16.70 -2.44 8.60
C PRO A 212 17.57 -1.88 7.46
N LEU A 213 18.43 -2.72 6.91
CA LEU A 213 19.35 -2.39 5.82
C LEU A 213 18.64 -2.63 4.48
N PHE A 214 18.09 -1.59 3.88
CA PHE A 214 17.26 -1.68 2.69
C PHE A 214 17.95 -1.15 1.45
N ILE A 215 18.02 -1.98 0.40
CA ILE A 215 18.52 -1.64 -0.94
C ILE A 215 17.35 -1.71 -1.93
N PRO A 216 16.69 -0.59 -2.23
CA PRO A 216 15.63 -0.55 -3.23
C PRO A 216 16.20 -0.51 -4.64
N MET A 217 15.55 -1.24 -5.54
CA MET A 217 15.86 -1.30 -6.96
C MET A 217 14.59 -1.02 -7.78
N ARG A 218 14.77 -0.45 -8.97
CA ARG A 218 13.70 -0.28 -9.94
C ARG A 218 13.96 -1.17 -11.15
N GLY A 219 13.00 -2.08 -11.41
CA GLY A 219 13.07 -3.05 -12.49
C GLY A 219 12.47 -2.56 -13.80
N PRO A 220 12.67 -3.32 -14.90
CA PRO A 220 12.18 -3.00 -16.25
C PRO A 220 10.74 -3.48 -16.49
N PHE A 221 9.90 -3.38 -15.46
CA PHE A 221 8.47 -3.73 -15.53
C PHE A 221 7.63 -2.59 -14.93
N THR A 222 6.33 -2.60 -15.19
CA THR A 222 5.44 -1.50 -14.78
C THR A 222 4.93 -1.64 -13.36
N ARG A 223 4.48 -2.82 -12.94
CA ARG A 223 3.79 -3.07 -11.68
C ARG A 223 4.39 -4.25 -10.93
N GLY A 224 4.33 -4.19 -9.63
CA GLY A 224 4.76 -5.22 -8.70
C GLY A 224 5.91 -4.78 -7.81
N ILE A 225 5.99 -5.41 -6.66
CA ILE A 225 7.10 -5.35 -5.70
C ILE A 225 7.45 -6.77 -5.32
N LEU A 226 8.73 -7.09 -5.37
CA LEU A 226 9.33 -8.25 -4.74
C LEU A 226 10.36 -7.75 -3.73
N VAL A 227 10.24 -8.18 -2.47
CA VAL A 227 11.28 -8.00 -1.47
C VAL A 227 11.84 -9.35 -1.03
N SER A 228 13.15 -9.44 -0.93
CA SER A 228 13.87 -10.56 -0.34
C SER A 228 14.51 -10.07 0.95
N VAL A 229 14.12 -10.70 2.06
CA VAL A 229 14.54 -10.33 3.42
C VAL A 229 15.29 -11.49 4.04
N HIS A 230 16.44 -11.23 4.67
CA HIS A 230 17.11 -12.23 5.48
C HIS A 230 17.65 -11.64 6.79
N THR A 231 17.59 -12.44 7.84
CA THR A 231 18.09 -12.08 9.18
C THR A 231 18.42 -13.34 9.97
N LEU A 232 19.24 -13.20 11.01
CA LEU A 232 19.48 -14.28 11.96
C LEU A 232 18.17 -14.65 12.67
N CYS A 233 17.89 -15.95 12.75
CA CYS A 233 16.71 -16.47 13.45
C CYS A 233 17.09 -17.80 14.14
N LYS A 234 16.85 -17.89 15.46
CA LYS A 234 17.17 -19.07 16.26
C LYS A 234 16.09 -20.16 16.19
N ALA A 235 14.89 -19.83 15.74
CA ALA A 235 13.80 -20.78 15.61
C ALA A 235 14.15 -21.89 14.59
N SER A 236 13.62 -23.09 14.77
CA SER A 236 13.72 -24.15 13.76
C SER A 236 12.90 -23.78 12.50
N ALA A 237 13.15 -24.43 11.37
CA ALA A 237 12.37 -24.20 10.15
C ALA A 237 10.85 -24.41 10.38
N ASP A 238 10.48 -25.53 11.02
CA ASP A 238 9.07 -25.82 11.32
C ASP A 238 8.44 -24.80 12.28
N THR A 239 9.20 -24.29 13.24
CA THR A 239 8.70 -23.26 14.18
C THR A 239 8.51 -21.93 13.46
N LEU A 240 9.43 -21.56 12.57
CA LEU A 240 9.35 -20.38 11.74
C LEU A 240 8.11 -20.42 10.83
N ILE A 241 7.91 -21.51 10.11
CA ILE A 241 6.78 -21.71 9.21
C ILE A 241 5.46 -21.62 9.98
N ARG A 242 5.33 -22.34 11.12
CA ARG A 242 4.11 -22.28 11.94
C ARG A 242 3.82 -20.89 12.49
N ALA A 243 4.85 -20.10 12.81
CA ALA A 243 4.64 -18.73 13.28
C ALA A 243 4.06 -17.83 12.19
N TYR A 244 4.50 -18.00 10.93
CA TYR A 244 3.91 -17.27 9.79
C TYR A 244 2.48 -17.73 9.49
N ASP A 245 2.22 -19.04 9.48
CA ASP A 245 0.88 -19.58 9.25
C ASP A 245 -0.11 -19.08 10.32
N ALA A 246 0.28 -19.14 11.60
CA ALA A 246 -0.56 -18.67 12.70
C ALA A 246 -0.76 -17.14 12.69
N TYR A 247 0.27 -16.37 12.33
CA TYR A 247 0.15 -14.91 12.31
C TYR A 247 -0.80 -14.41 11.22
N TYR A 248 -0.83 -15.08 10.06
CA TYR A 248 -1.65 -14.68 8.91
C TYR A 248 -2.91 -15.54 8.71
N GLU A 249 -3.27 -16.40 9.68
CA GLU A 249 -4.44 -17.28 9.58
C GLU A 249 -5.73 -16.54 9.22
N ASP A 250 -5.95 -15.37 9.84
CA ASP A 250 -7.13 -14.52 9.64
C ASP A 250 -6.87 -13.34 8.66
N ALA A 251 -5.71 -13.30 7.99
CA ALA A 251 -5.36 -12.22 7.07
C ALA A 251 -5.78 -12.57 5.62
N PRO A 252 -6.94 -12.10 5.12
CA PRO A 252 -7.53 -12.60 3.87
C PRO A 252 -6.72 -12.31 2.62
N PHE A 253 -5.74 -11.41 2.70
CA PHE A 253 -4.91 -10.98 1.57
C PHE A 253 -3.44 -11.37 1.69
N VAL A 254 -3.07 -12.17 2.70
CA VAL A 254 -1.69 -12.64 2.85
C VAL A 254 -1.67 -14.15 2.72
N HIS A 255 -0.97 -14.64 1.72
CA HIS A 255 -0.91 -16.07 1.41
C HIS A 255 0.54 -16.55 1.48
N ARG A 256 0.78 -17.68 2.15
CA ARG A 256 2.07 -18.35 2.10
C ARG A 256 2.06 -19.43 1.02
N THR A 257 3.15 -19.53 0.27
CA THR A 257 3.40 -20.61 -0.71
C THR A 257 4.53 -21.51 -0.25
N THR A 258 4.52 -22.74 -0.71
CA THR A 258 5.66 -23.68 -0.61
C THR A 258 6.55 -23.63 -1.85
N GLU A 259 6.09 -22.97 -2.90
CA GLU A 259 6.81 -22.70 -4.14
C GLU A 259 7.52 -21.34 -4.07
N GLU A 260 8.33 -21.02 -5.08
CA GLU A 260 8.93 -19.69 -5.20
C GLU A 260 7.84 -18.60 -5.39
N ALA A 261 7.91 -17.53 -4.61
CA ALA A 261 6.99 -16.42 -4.75
C ALA A 261 7.37 -15.56 -5.95
N ASP A 262 6.39 -15.22 -6.79
CA ASP A 262 6.56 -14.44 -8.02
C ASP A 262 5.55 -13.30 -8.17
N LEU A 263 5.86 -12.33 -9.03
CA LEU A 263 5.02 -11.15 -9.27
C LEU A 263 3.74 -11.45 -10.06
N LYS A 264 3.78 -12.41 -10.99
CA LYS A 264 2.62 -12.70 -11.86
C LYS A 264 1.45 -13.27 -11.07
N SER A 265 1.74 -13.92 -9.94
CA SER A 265 0.74 -14.47 -9.02
C SER A 265 -0.02 -13.42 -8.22
N VAL A 266 0.45 -12.16 -8.18
CA VAL A 266 -0.14 -11.11 -7.32
C VAL A 266 -0.47 -9.80 -8.04
N VAL A 267 0.16 -9.51 -9.18
CA VAL A 267 -0.08 -8.25 -9.92
C VAL A 267 -1.55 -8.09 -10.29
N ASN A 268 -2.08 -6.88 -10.15
CA ASN A 268 -3.49 -6.47 -10.27
C ASN A 268 -4.44 -6.99 -9.17
N THR A 269 -3.92 -7.58 -8.08
CA THR A 269 -4.72 -8.04 -6.94
C THR A 269 -4.34 -7.33 -5.64
N ASN A 270 -5.20 -7.47 -4.61
CA ASN A 270 -4.88 -7.04 -3.25
C ASN A 270 -4.12 -8.11 -2.45
N ASN A 271 -3.63 -9.14 -3.09
CA ASN A 271 -2.91 -10.23 -2.43
C ASN A 271 -1.41 -9.90 -2.25
N ALA A 272 -0.87 -10.38 -1.15
CA ALA A 272 0.56 -10.55 -0.93
C ALA A 272 0.89 -12.04 -0.87
N LEU A 273 1.96 -12.46 -1.54
CA LEU A 273 2.43 -13.85 -1.55
C LEU A 273 3.78 -13.94 -0.83
N LEU A 274 3.87 -14.82 0.16
CA LEU A 274 5.06 -15.05 0.96
C LEU A 274 5.65 -16.44 0.68
N SER A 275 6.97 -16.53 0.46
CA SER A 275 7.72 -17.75 0.72
C SER A 275 8.57 -17.56 1.97
N VAL A 276 8.66 -18.60 2.81
CA VAL A 276 9.33 -18.56 4.11
C VAL A 276 10.22 -19.78 4.22
N GLU A 277 11.51 -19.55 4.31
CA GLU A 277 12.52 -20.60 4.34
C GLU A 277 13.59 -20.34 5.40
N LYS A 278 14.35 -21.36 5.71
CA LYS A 278 15.45 -21.26 6.66
C LYS A 278 16.72 -21.92 6.09
N TYR A 279 17.78 -21.14 6.03
CA TYR A 279 19.10 -21.57 5.57
C TYR A 279 20.12 -21.45 6.72
N GLY A 280 20.50 -22.58 7.31
CA GLY A 280 21.36 -22.56 8.49
C GLY A 280 20.77 -21.74 9.63
N SER A 281 21.46 -20.69 10.04
CA SER A 281 21.00 -19.76 11.09
C SER A 281 20.11 -18.61 10.60
N HIS A 282 19.88 -18.48 9.29
CA HIS A 282 19.13 -17.36 8.72
C HIS A 282 17.71 -17.76 8.32
N ALA A 283 16.73 -16.96 8.70
CA ALA A 283 15.43 -16.93 8.05
C ALA A 283 15.56 -16.15 6.74
N HIS A 284 14.93 -16.62 5.67
CA HIS A 284 14.80 -15.95 4.40
C HIS A 284 13.33 -15.88 4.03
N ILE A 285 12.85 -14.69 3.77
CA ILE A 285 11.46 -14.43 3.45
C ILE A 285 11.39 -13.61 2.16
N VAL A 286 10.63 -14.08 1.19
CA VAL A 286 10.28 -13.31 0.00
C VAL A 286 8.83 -12.88 0.13
N CYS A 287 8.53 -11.60 -0.14
CA CYS A 287 7.17 -11.09 -0.23
C CYS A 287 6.97 -10.42 -1.59
N CYS A 288 5.94 -10.86 -2.31
CA CYS A 288 5.50 -10.27 -3.57
C CYS A 288 4.12 -9.63 -3.41
N LEU A 289 3.92 -8.44 -3.98
CA LEU A 289 2.63 -7.76 -4.03
C LEU A 289 2.55 -6.80 -5.22
N ASP A 290 1.35 -6.32 -5.55
CA ASP A 290 1.17 -5.23 -6.50
C ASP A 290 1.37 -3.87 -5.80
N ASN A 291 2.31 -3.06 -6.28
CA ASN A 291 2.65 -1.77 -5.67
C ASN A 291 1.53 -0.72 -5.74
N LEU A 292 0.58 -0.83 -6.67
CA LEU A 292 -0.55 0.08 -6.81
C LEU A 292 -1.84 -0.45 -6.17
N VAL A 293 -1.96 -1.77 -5.93
CA VAL A 293 -3.13 -2.37 -5.27
C VAL A 293 -2.83 -2.66 -3.80
N LYS A 294 -2.26 -3.81 -3.44
CA LYS A 294 -1.92 -4.12 -2.03
C LYS A 294 -0.91 -3.12 -1.46
N GLY A 295 -0.03 -2.59 -2.29
CA GLY A 295 0.92 -1.55 -1.90
C GLY A 295 0.34 -0.13 -1.78
N ALA A 296 -0.91 0.12 -2.24
CA ALA A 296 -1.50 1.47 -2.26
C ALA A 296 -3.04 1.45 -2.23
N SER A 297 -3.69 1.44 -3.40
CA SER A 297 -5.13 1.71 -3.54
C SER A 297 -6.00 0.58 -3.03
N GLY A 298 -5.61 -0.67 -3.22
CA GLY A 298 -6.34 -1.83 -2.67
C GLY A 298 -6.23 -1.88 -1.15
N GLN A 299 -5.05 -1.56 -0.59
CA GLN A 299 -4.87 -1.39 0.86
C GLN A 299 -5.77 -0.27 1.41
N ALA A 300 -5.91 0.84 0.67
CA ALA A 300 -6.79 1.94 1.07
C ALA A 300 -8.28 1.53 1.07
N VAL A 301 -8.72 0.73 0.09
CA VAL A 301 -10.08 0.15 0.08
C VAL A 301 -10.27 -0.86 1.22
N HIS A 302 -9.26 -1.70 1.51
CA HIS A 302 -9.28 -2.60 2.67
C HIS A 302 -9.44 -1.82 3.99
N ASN A 303 -8.67 -0.74 4.16
CA ASN A 303 -8.79 0.16 5.31
C ASN A 303 -10.18 0.82 5.40
N MET A 304 -10.75 1.23 4.25
CA MET A 304 -12.12 1.75 4.19
C MET A 304 -13.13 0.71 4.68
N ASN A 305 -13.02 -0.52 4.20
CA ASN A 305 -13.93 -1.60 4.57
C ASN A 305 -13.92 -1.82 6.08
N LEU A 306 -12.74 -1.96 6.68
CA LEU A 306 -12.57 -2.13 8.13
C LEU A 306 -13.13 -0.94 8.92
N ALA A 307 -12.78 0.29 8.53
CA ALA A 307 -13.22 1.49 9.23
C ALA A 307 -14.73 1.69 9.21
N LEU A 308 -15.39 1.29 8.13
CA LEU A 308 -16.85 1.40 7.95
C LEU A 308 -17.61 0.14 8.38
N GLY A 309 -16.94 -0.88 8.90
CA GLY A 309 -17.56 -2.15 9.34
C GLY A 309 -18.11 -2.99 8.19
N LEU A 310 -17.54 -2.86 6.99
CA LEU A 310 -17.86 -3.70 5.83
C LEU A 310 -17.00 -4.99 5.86
N PRO A 311 -17.42 -6.05 5.15
CA PRO A 311 -16.55 -7.22 4.96
C PRO A 311 -15.20 -6.82 4.36
N GLU A 312 -14.09 -7.25 4.95
CA GLU A 312 -12.72 -6.85 4.58
C GLU A 312 -12.42 -7.02 3.08
N THR A 313 -12.91 -8.11 2.49
CA THR A 313 -12.65 -8.49 1.10
C THR A 313 -13.59 -7.84 0.10
N MET A 314 -14.57 -7.04 0.54
CA MET A 314 -15.57 -6.45 -0.34
C MET A 314 -14.91 -5.56 -1.41
N GLY A 315 -15.24 -5.79 -2.68
CA GLY A 315 -14.68 -5.05 -3.82
C GLY A 315 -13.22 -5.40 -4.17
N LEU A 316 -12.58 -6.33 -3.47
CA LEU A 316 -11.17 -6.69 -3.62
C LEU A 316 -10.91 -8.12 -4.12
N GLY A 317 -11.97 -8.86 -4.48
CA GLY A 317 -11.89 -10.21 -5.04
C GLY A 317 -11.37 -10.23 -6.48
N LEU A 318 -10.10 -9.86 -6.68
CA LEU A 318 -9.48 -9.71 -7.99
C LEU A 318 -8.63 -10.92 -8.35
N LYS A 319 -8.61 -11.27 -9.64
CA LYS A 319 -7.75 -12.31 -10.20
C LYS A 319 -6.48 -11.69 -10.79
N PRO A 320 -5.28 -12.25 -10.54
CA PRO A 320 -4.05 -11.77 -11.15
C PRO A 320 -4.03 -12.00 -12.65
N SER A 321 -3.24 -11.18 -13.35
CA SER A 321 -2.93 -11.36 -14.77
C SER A 321 -1.65 -12.16 -14.89
N ALA A 322 -1.74 -13.50 -14.90
CA ALA A 322 -0.58 -14.38 -14.93
C ALA A 322 0.21 -14.36 -16.26
N PHE A 323 -0.39 -13.84 -17.33
CA PHE A 323 0.19 -13.80 -18.68
C PHE A 323 0.14 -12.40 -19.28
#